data_68af8d66f067f53c986442f111c370f7
#
_entry.id   68af8d66f067f53c986442f111c370f7
#
_cell.length_a   1.000
_cell.length_b   1.000
_cell.length_c   1.000
_cell.angle_alpha   90.00
_cell.angle_beta   90.00
_cell.angle_gamma   90.00
#
_symmetry.space_group_name_H-M   'P 1'
#
loop_
_entity.id
_entity.type
_entity.pdbx_description
1 polymer ?
#
loop_
_entity_poly.entity_id
_entity_poly.type
_entity_poly.pdbx_seq_one_letter_code
_entity_poly.pdbx_strand_id
1 'polypeptide(L)'
;IPFALTMVGVVVAFRRLATNELLRVVFPPLVLIVAVLGSILGGITNPTPAAALGAGGAIMLAAYRKLQEEHRSGKVILIASLAIVVMILFGINFDLRIQREGISFADWVAYVITLAAYHVAFFGLLYGCWVLFRTNVLSPVVRETAKVTSMVFTILIGSQLLNLVVISFGGEEYIQDFLRSFDQEWAVFLLVMLILFVLGFVLDFLEIIYIVIPIVGPVIYGGEMDPKWVTIMIAVNLQTSFLTPPFGFALFYLRG
;
A
#
# COMPACT_ATOMS: atom_id res chain seq x y z
N ILE A 1 -11.67 15.75 -33.94
CA ILE A 1 -11.19 16.94 -33.18
C ILE A 1 -10.77 16.60 -31.75
N PRO A 2 -11.56 15.92 -30.91
CA PRO A 2 -11.13 15.64 -29.52
C PRO A 2 -9.88 14.74 -29.43
N PHE A 3 -9.76 13.73 -30.29
CA PHE A 3 -8.61 12.82 -30.31
C PHE A 3 -7.29 13.55 -30.68
N ALA A 4 -7.34 14.45 -31.65
CA ALA A 4 -6.17 15.24 -32.03
C ALA A 4 -5.73 16.21 -30.91
N LEU A 5 -6.69 16.84 -30.23
CA LEU A 5 -6.41 17.71 -29.09
C LEU A 5 -5.80 16.92 -27.92
N THR A 6 -6.29 15.71 -27.64
CA THR A 6 -5.73 14.83 -26.60
C THR A 6 -4.29 14.42 -26.96
N MET A 7 -4.03 14.05 -28.22
CA MET A 7 -2.68 13.71 -28.67
C MET A 7 -1.72 14.89 -28.58
N VAL A 8 -2.15 16.10 -28.99
CA VAL A 8 -1.34 17.32 -28.85
C VAL A 8 -1.09 17.61 -27.36
N GLY A 9 -2.11 17.47 -26.49
CA GLY A 9 -1.96 17.63 -25.05
C GLY A 9 -0.95 16.66 -24.44
N VAL A 10 -1.01 15.38 -24.84
CA VAL A 10 -0.05 14.34 -24.41
C VAL A 10 1.37 14.69 -24.89
N VAL A 11 1.55 15.07 -26.14
CA VAL A 11 2.89 15.45 -26.67
C VAL A 11 3.45 16.69 -25.97
N VAL A 12 2.61 17.70 -25.69
CA VAL A 12 3.03 18.90 -24.94
C VAL A 12 3.38 18.55 -23.50
N ALA A 13 2.60 17.68 -22.85
CA ALA A 13 2.89 17.19 -21.51
C ALA A 13 4.23 16.43 -21.46
N PHE A 14 4.47 15.51 -22.40
CA PHE A 14 5.74 14.80 -22.52
C PHE A 14 6.93 15.73 -22.77
N ARG A 15 6.78 16.73 -23.63
CA ARG A 15 7.83 17.74 -23.85
C ARG A 15 8.12 18.55 -22.59
N ARG A 16 7.08 18.98 -21.86
CA ARG A 16 7.27 19.71 -20.59
C ARG A 16 7.91 18.84 -19.51
N LEU A 17 7.54 17.56 -19.41
CA LEU A 17 8.17 16.57 -18.53
C LEU A 17 9.66 16.38 -18.87
N ALA A 18 10.01 16.35 -20.14
CA ALA A 18 11.40 16.17 -20.58
C ALA A 18 12.27 17.42 -20.36
N THR A 19 11.67 18.62 -20.38
CA THR A 19 12.39 19.90 -20.27
C THR A 19 12.41 20.49 -18.88
N ASN A 20 11.48 20.12 -18.01
CA ASN A 20 11.40 20.62 -16.63
C ASN A 20 12.01 19.61 -15.66
N GLU A 21 13.16 19.97 -15.08
CA GLU A 21 13.90 19.09 -14.18
C GLU A 21 13.09 18.67 -12.94
N LEU A 22 12.28 19.56 -12.40
CA LEU A 22 11.42 19.30 -11.25
C LEU A 22 10.32 18.29 -11.59
N LEU A 23 9.68 18.42 -12.74
CA LEU A 23 8.67 17.45 -13.21
C LEU A 23 9.31 16.09 -13.52
N ARG A 24 10.50 16.06 -14.07
CA ARG A 24 11.24 14.82 -14.37
C ARG A 24 11.57 14.03 -13.10
N VAL A 25 11.76 14.70 -11.97
CA VAL A 25 12.04 14.06 -10.67
C VAL A 25 10.76 13.58 -9.99
N VAL A 26 9.71 14.40 -10.00
CA VAL A 26 8.46 14.15 -9.23
C VAL A 26 7.50 13.21 -9.97
N PHE A 27 7.44 13.30 -11.29
CA PHE A 27 6.43 12.59 -12.08
C PHE A 27 6.52 11.05 -11.98
N PRO A 28 7.70 10.39 -12.09
CA PRO A 28 7.76 8.93 -12.02
C PRO A 28 7.30 8.36 -10.66
N PRO A 29 7.71 8.89 -9.49
CA PRO A 29 7.16 8.45 -8.21
C PRO A 29 5.64 8.66 -8.10
N LEU A 30 5.14 9.80 -8.62
CA LEU A 30 3.72 10.10 -8.59
C LEU A 30 2.91 9.12 -9.45
N VAL A 31 3.39 8.78 -10.64
CA VAL A 31 2.77 7.75 -11.49
C VAL A 31 2.73 6.39 -10.77
N LEU A 32 3.81 6.03 -10.09
CA LEU A 32 3.88 4.79 -9.32
C LEU A 32 2.85 4.77 -8.17
N ILE A 33 2.72 5.87 -7.44
CA ILE A 33 1.71 6.01 -6.37
C ILE A 33 0.30 5.88 -6.94
N VAL A 34 0.00 6.61 -8.03
CA VAL A 34 -1.31 6.56 -8.68
C VAL A 34 -1.60 5.16 -9.22
N ALA A 35 -0.61 4.48 -9.79
CA ALA A 35 -0.78 3.11 -10.30
C ALA A 35 -1.09 2.11 -9.15
N VAL A 36 -0.36 2.20 -8.04
CA VAL A 36 -0.56 1.32 -6.87
C VAL A 36 -1.92 1.58 -6.22
N LEU A 37 -2.20 2.83 -5.82
CA LEU A 37 -3.46 3.18 -5.16
C LEU A 37 -4.64 3.00 -6.11
N GLY A 38 -4.51 3.39 -7.38
CA GLY A 38 -5.55 3.23 -8.39
C GLY A 38 -5.90 1.76 -8.65
N SER A 39 -4.93 0.86 -8.61
CA SER A 39 -5.17 -0.58 -8.75
C SER A 39 -5.95 -1.18 -7.55
N ILE A 40 -5.69 -0.68 -6.34
CA ILE A 40 -6.42 -1.08 -5.13
C ILE A 40 -7.84 -0.51 -5.15
N LEU A 41 -7.98 0.81 -5.37
CA LEU A 41 -9.27 1.50 -5.38
C LEU A 41 -10.17 1.04 -6.54
N GLY A 42 -9.56 0.70 -7.69
CA GLY A 42 -10.27 0.11 -8.83
C GLY A 42 -10.65 -1.36 -8.64
N GLY A 43 -10.31 -1.99 -7.52
CA GLY A 43 -10.61 -3.40 -7.24
C GLY A 43 -9.86 -4.39 -8.15
N ILE A 44 -8.79 -3.93 -8.82
CA ILE A 44 -7.99 -4.76 -9.75
C ILE A 44 -7.11 -5.73 -8.99
N THR A 45 -6.56 -5.28 -7.85
CA THR A 45 -5.64 -6.08 -7.04
C THR A 45 -5.80 -5.81 -5.54
N ASN A 46 -5.39 -6.79 -4.74
CA ASN A 46 -5.33 -6.65 -3.29
C ASN A 46 -4.14 -5.76 -2.87
N PRO A 47 -4.16 -5.17 -1.64
CA PRO A 47 -3.08 -4.31 -1.15
C PRO A 47 -1.68 -4.94 -1.19
N THR A 48 -1.55 -6.24 -0.88
CA THR A 48 -0.24 -6.92 -0.82
C THR A 48 0.46 -7.02 -2.18
N PRO A 49 -0.19 -7.52 -3.27
CA PRO A 49 0.41 -7.48 -4.60
C PRO A 49 0.68 -6.05 -5.11
N ALA A 50 -0.22 -5.11 -4.82
CA ALA A 50 -0.02 -3.70 -5.19
C ALA A 50 1.21 -3.09 -4.51
N ALA A 51 1.40 -3.36 -3.21
CA ALA A 51 2.59 -2.93 -2.47
C ALA A 51 3.87 -3.55 -3.04
N ALA A 52 3.85 -4.83 -3.44
CA ALA A 52 4.98 -5.49 -4.09
C ALA A 52 5.36 -4.83 -5.43
N LEU A 53 4.36 -4.46 -6.25
CA LEU A 53 4.56 -3.67 -7.48
C LEU A 53 5.16 -2.29 -7.17
N GLY A 54 4.66 -1.62 -6.14
CA GLY A 54 5.18 -0.35 -5.67
C GLY A 54 6.65 -0.44 -5.24
N ALA A 55 6.99 -1.43 -4.44
CA ALA A 55 8.35 -1.67 -3.98
C ALA A 55 9.30 -1.99 -5.16
N GLY A 56 8.89 -2.90 -6.04
CA GLY A 56 9.67 -3.26 -7.24
C GLY A 56 9.86 -2.05 -8.17
N GLY A 57 8.81 -1.29 -8.42
CA GLY A 57 8.88 -0.06 -9.22
C GLY A 57 9.79 1.00 -8.61
N ALA A 58 9.73 1.20 -7.29
CA ALA A 58 10.61 2.13 -6.57
C ALA A 58 12.08 1.71 -6.66
N ILE A 59 12.38 0.42 -6.50
CA ILE A 59 13.74 -0.13 -6.65
C ILE A 59 14.27 0.12 -8.07
N MET A 60 13.48 -0.18 -9.11
CA MET A 60 13.88 0.02 -10.49
C MET A 60 14.10 1.50 -10.81
N LEU A 61 13.20 2.38 -10.35
CA LEU A 61 13.32 3.83 -10.53
C LEU A 61 14.57 4.40 -9.85
N ALA A 62 14.81 4.01 -8.60
CA ALA A 62 15.99 4.43 -7.84
C ALA A 62 17.29 3.92 -8.49
N ALA A 63 17.32 2.66 -8.93
CA ALA A 63 18.48 2.06 -9.61
C ALA A 63 18.77 2.77 -10.94
N TYR A 64 17.72 3.07 -11.73
CA TYR A 64 17.86 3.82 -12.97
C TYR A 64 18.48 5.20 -12.73
N ARG A 65 17.96 5.92 -11.71
CA ARG A 65 18.47 7.24 -11.34
C ARG A 65 19.93 7.19 -10.88
N LYS A 66 20.30 6.22 -10.05
CA LYS A 66 21.68 6.03 -9.59
C LYS A 66 22.65 5.71 -10.75
N LEU A 67 22.22 4.89 -11.71
CA LEU A 67 23.02 4.63 -12.91
C LEU A 67 23.21 5.89 -13.75
N GLN A 68 22.19 6.76 -13.86
CA GLN A 68 22.33 8.03 -14.55
C GLN A 68 23.30 9.00 -13.82
N GLU A 69 23.23 9.08 -12.50
CA GLU A 69 24.15 9.89 -11.70
C GLU A 69 25.62 9.43 -11.86
N GLU A 70 25.85 8.11 -12.00
CA GLU A 70 27.16 7.52 -12.28
C GLU A 70 27.56 7.56 -13.77
N HIS A 71 26.81 8.23 -14.63
CA HIS A 71 27.01 8.23 -16.10
C HIS A 71 27.04 6.82 -16.72
N ARG A 72 26.40 5.82 -16.09
CA ARG A 72 26.30 4.45 -16.58
C ARG A 72 25.00 4.23 -17.34
N SER A 73 25.01 3.25 -18.24
CA SER A 73 23.84 2.91 -19.04
C SER A 73 22.73 2.28 -18.18
N GLY A 74 21.56 2.93 -18.11
CA GLY A 74 20.34 2.40 -17.49
C GLY A 74 19.51 1.45 -18.38
N LYS A 75 20.04 1.04 -19.54
CA LYS A 75 19.29 0.24 -20.53
C LYS A 75 18.73 -1.06 -19.95
N VAL A 76 19.46 -1.73 -19.07
CA VAL A 76 19.01 -2.99 -18.43
C VAL A 76 17.73 -2.75 -17.64
N ILE A 77 17.66 -1.67 -16.86
CA ILE A 77 16.45 -1.33 -16.08
C ILE A 77 15.29 -0.95 -17.00
N LEU A 78 15.55 -0.21 -18.09
CA LEU A 78 14.50 0.13 -19.06
C LEU A 78 13.95 -1.11 -19.77
N ILE A 79 14.81 -2.04 -20.17
CA ILE A 79 14.39 -3.32 -20.79
C ILE A 79 13.56 -4.13 -19.79
N ALA A 80 13.98 -4.21 -18.52
CA ALA A 80 13.22 -4.89 -17.50
C ALA A 80 11.86 -4.23 -17.21
N SER A 81 11.79 -2.88 -17.22
CA SER A 81 10.52 -2.15 -17.09
C SER A 81 9.60 -2.42 -18.27
N LEU A 82 10.15 -2.46 -19.49
CA LEU A 82 9.38 -2.82 -20.69
C LEU A 82 8.86 -4.25 -20.62
N ALA A 83 9.68 -5.18 -20.11
CA ALA A 83 9.27 -6.57 -19.93
C ALA A 83 8.07 -6.68 -18.96
N ILE A 84 8.00 -5.89 -17.89
CA ILE A 84 6.83 -5.83 -17.00
C ILE A 84 5.58 -5.37 -17.77
N VAL A 85 5.71 -4.34 -18.61
CA VAL A 85 4.59 -3.87 -19.44
C VAL A 85 4.12 -4.97 -20.40
N VAL A 86 5.05 -5.69 -21.01
CA VAL A 86 4.73 -6.85 -21.90
C VAL A 86 3.97 -7.91 -21.10
N MET A 87 4.43 -8.27 -19.89
CA MET A 87 3.74 -9.23 -19.03
C MET A 87 2.29 -8.82 -18.75
N ILE A 88 2.07 -7.54 -18.41
CA ILE A 88 0.73 -7.02 -18.10
C ILE A 88 -0.15 -7.10 -19.35
N LEU A 89 0.35 -6.64 -20.50
CA LEU A 89 -0.42 -6.65 -21.77
C LEU A 89 -0.82 -8.06 -22.18
N PHE A 90 0.10 -9.02 -22.08
CA PHE A 90 -0.19 -10.40 -22.43
C PHE A 90 -1.11 -11.05 -21.38
N GLY A 91 -0.92 -10.77 -20.09
CA GLY A 91 -1.78 -11.30 -19.03
C GLY A 91 -3.23 -10.81 -19.08
N ILE A 92 -3.48 -9.63 -19.64
CA ILE A 92 -4.83 -9.09 -19.82
C ILE A 92 -5.51 -9.68 -21.07
N ASN A 93 -4.74 -9.94 -22.13
CA ASN A 93 -5.31 -10.31 -23.43
C ASN A 93 -5.34 -11.83 -23.69
N PHE A 94 -4.56 -12.63 -22.97
CA PHE A 94 -4.44 -14.08 -23.16
C PHE A 94 -4.62 -14.82 -21.86
N ASP A 95 -5.17 -16.05 -21.94
CA ASP A 95 -5.24 -16.92 -20.77
C ASP A 95 -3.94 -17.74 -20.62
N LEU A 96 -3.10 -17.30 -19.70
CA LEU A 96 -1.76 -17.86 -19.44
C LEU A 96 -1.79 -19.17 -18.64
N ARG A 97 -2.96 -19.73 -18.29
CA ARG A 97 -3.08 -21.00 -17.57
C ARG A 97 -2.86 -22.17 -18.51
N ILE A 98 -1.71 -22.81 -18.40
CA ILE A 98 -1.31 -23.95 -19.27
C ILE A 98 -1.84 -25.32 -18.80
N GLN A 99 -2.50 -25.41 -17.64
CA GLN A 99 -3.00 -26.67 -17.07
C GLN A 99 -4.46 -26.98 -17.48
N ARG A 100 -5.02 -26.26 -18.46
CA ARG A 100 -6.38 -26.46 -18.98
C ARG A 100 -6.36 -27.34 -20.22
N GLU A 101 -7.48 -28.04 -20.48
CA GLU A 101 -7.67 -28.75 -21.74
C GLU A 101 -7.97 -27.79 -22.90
N GLY A 102 -7.45 -28.07 -24.08
CA GLY A 102 -7.74 -27.29 -25.29
C GLY A 102 -6.99 -25.96 -25.42
N ILE A 103 -5.72 -25.89 -25.05
CA ILE A 103 -4.88 -24.67 -25.17
C ILE A 103 -4.72 -24.30 -26.64
N SER A 104 -5.02 -23.03 -26.96
CA SER A 104 -4.76 -22.46 -28.30
C SER A 104 -3.24 -22.29 -28.51
N PHE A 105 -2.82 -22.40 -29.77
CA PHE A 105 -1.43 -22.06 -30.14
C PHE A 105 -1.05 -20.62 -29.76
N ALA A 106 -2.00 -19.68 -29.88
CA ALA A 106 -1.80 -18.29 -29.50
C ALA A 106 -1.55 -18.14 -28.00
N ASP A 107 -2.28 -18.87 -27.14
CA ASP A 107 -2.08 -18.88 -25.68
C ASP A 107 -0.73 -19.47 -25.29
N TRP A 108 -0.28 -20.51 -26.02
CA TRP A 108 1.05 -21.10 -25.82
C TRP A 108 2.16 -20.08 -26.15
N VAL A 109 2.07 -19.41 -27.28
CA VAL A 109 3.03 -18.36 -27.67
C VAL A 109 3.01 -17.21 -26.66
N ALA A 110 1.82 -16.77 -26.26
CA ALA A 110 1.64 -15.74 -25.23
C ALA A 110 2.29 -16.14 -23.89
N TYR A 111 2.12 -17.39 -23.48
CA TYR A 111 2.75 -17.91 -22.27
C TYR A 111 4.28 -17.88 -22.37
N VAL A 112 4.87 -18.34 -23.46
CA VAL A 112 6.34 -18.35 -23.66
C VAL A 112 6.90 -16.94 -23.63
N ILE A 113 6.23 -15.99 -24.31
CA ILE A 113 6.65 -14.57 -24.31
C ILE A 113 6.57 -13.99 -22.89
N THR A 114 5.47 -14.25 -22.18
CA THR A 114 5.28 -13.77 -20.81
C THR A 114 6.31 -14.38 -19.85
N LEU A 115 6.63 -15.66 -20.01
CA LEU A 115 7.65 -16.35 -19.22
C LEU A 115 9.05 -15.76 -19.47
N ALA A 116 9.38 -15.48 -20.71
CA ALA A 116 10.64 -14.81 -21.07
C ALA A 116 10.69 -13.40 -20.47
N ALA A 117 9.61 -12.62 -20.61
CA ALA A 117 9.50 -11.30 -20.04
C ALA A 117 9.60 -11.32 -18.50
N TYR A 118 9.00 -12.31 -17.83
CA TYR A 118 9.15 -12.52 -16.40
C TYR A 118 10.62 -12.68 -15.98
N HIS A 119 11.38 -13.52 -16.68
CA HIS A 119 12.80 -13.70 -16.36
C HIS A 119 13.61 -12.43 -16.59
N VAL A 120 13.34 -11.70 -17.67
CA VAL A 120 13.99 -10.40 -17.94
C VAL A 120 13.67 -9.39 -16.84
N ALA A 121 12.41 -9.30 -16.41
CA ALA A 121 11.99 -8.42 -15.32
C ALA A 121 12.63 -8.83 -13.99
N PHE A 122 12.64 -10.12 -13.67
CA PHE A 122 13.22 -10.67 -12.45
C PHE A 122 14.73 -10.40 -12.34
N PHE A 123 15.48 -10.73 -13.38
CA PHE A 123 16.93 -10.45 -13.39
C PHE A 123 17.25 -8.96 -13.44
N GLY A 124 16.41 -8.17 -14.11
CA GLY A 124 16.52 -6.71 -14.08
C GLY A 124 16.27 -6.11 -12.69
N LEU A 125 15.31 -6.64 -11.95
CA LEU A 125 15.07 -6.26 -10.55
C LEU A 125 16.25 -6.64 -9.64
N LEU A 126 16.79 -7.85 -9.79
CA LEU A 126 18.00 -8.28 -9.06
C LEU A 126 19.20 -7.39 -9.37
N TYR A 127 19.39 -7.02 -10.65
CA TYR A 127 20.41 -6.07 -11.03
C TYR A 127 20.19 -4.70 -10.40
N GLY A 128 18.94 -4.21 -10.36
CA GLY A 128 18.55 -2.99 -9.65
C GLY A 128 18.91 -3.04 -8.17
N CYS A 129 18.57 -4.12 -7.49
CA CYS A 129 18.97 -4.35 -6.09
C CYS A 129 20.48 -4.33 -5.90
N TRP A 130 21.24 -4.97 -6.81
CA TRP A 130 22.69 -4.97 -6.75
C TRP A 130 23.30 -3.57 -6.94
N VAL A 131 22.77 -2.77 -7.88
CA VAL A 131 23.18 -1.36 -8.06
C VAL A 131 22.93 -0.56 -6.79
N LEU A 132 21.73 -0.66 -6.21
CA LEU A 132 21.37 0.05 -4.99
C LEU A 132 22.17 -0.43 -3.75
N PHE A 133 22.52 -1.70 -3.71
CA PHE A 133 23.41 -2.23 -2.67
C PHE A 133 24.81 -1.63 -2.76
N ARG A 134 25.40 -1.60 -3.97
CA ARG A 134 26.73 -1.00 -4.19
C ARG A 134 26.77 0.52 -3.89
N THR A 135 25.67 1.21 -4.14
CA THR A 135 25.57 2.65 -3.90
C THR A 135 25.11 3.01 -2.48
N ASN A 136 25.09 2.03 -1.56
CA ASN A 136 24.65 2.17 -0.17
C ASN A 136 23.23 2.76 0.00
N VAL A 137 22.36 2.62 -0.98
CA VAL A 137 20.95 3.02 -0.90
C VAL A 137 20.09 1.90 -0.31
N LEU A 138 20.34 0.64 -0.71
CA LEU A 138 19.50 -0.48 -0.30
C LEU A 138 19.65 -0.84 1.19
N SER A 139 20.86 -0.78 1.74
CA SER A 139 21.11 -1.16 3.14
C SER A 139 20.33 -0.33 4.17
N PRO A 140 20.31 1.03 4.09
CA PRO A 140 19.44 1.83 4.95
C PRO A 140 17.96 1.51 4.79
N VAL A 141 17.48 1.33 3.54
CA VAL A 141 16.07 1.01 3.25
C VAL A 141 15.67 -0.31 3.91
N VAL A 142 16.47 -1.37 3.74
CA VAL A 142 16.22 -2.69 4.35
C VAL A 142 16.22 -2.58 5.87
N ARG A 143 17.16 -1.82 6.45
CA ARG A 143 17.23 -1.62 7.90
C ARG A 143 16.01 -0.90 8.45
N GLU A 144 15.57 0.18 7.81
CA GLU A 144 14.37 0.91 8.23
C GLU A 144 13.10 0.05 8.04
N THR A 145 12.99 -0.69 6.93
CA THR A 145 11.89 -1.64 6.73
C THR A 145 11.87 -2.70 7.83
N ALA A 146 13.03 -3.27 8.18
CA ALA A 146 13.13 -4.24 9.27
C ALA A 146 12.71 -3.66 10.63
N LYS A 147 13.12 -2.42 10.94
CA LYS A 147 12.70 -1.73 12.18
C LYS A 147 11.19 -1.55 12.25
N VAL A 148 10.58 -0.99 11.17
CA VAL A 148 9.14 -0.77 11.11
C VAL A 148 8.37 -2.09 11.21
N THR A 149 8.81 -3.11 10.48
CA THR A 149 8.20 -4.44 10.54
C THR A 149 8.31 -5.05 11.94
N SER A 150 9.48 -4.97 12.57
CA SER A 150 9.68 -5.47 13.93
C SER A 150 8.82 -4.72 14.96
N MET A 151 8.65 -3.40 14.78
CA MET A 151 7.76 -2.59 15.62
C MET A 151 6.32 -3.09 15.52
N VAL A 152 5.81 -3.28 14.30
CA VAL A 152 4.44 -3.77 14.06
C VAL A 152 4.23 -5.14 14.70
N PHE A 153 5.16 -6.09 14.53
CA PHE A 153 5.06 -7.41 15.17
C PHE A 153 5.14 -7.33 16.70
N THR A 154 5.97 -6.45 17.25
CA THR A 154 6.06 -6.24 18.70
C THR A 154 4.74 -5.71 19.28
N ILE A 155 4.14 -4.72 18.60
CA ILE A 155 2.81 -4.20 18.97
C ILE A 155 1.77 -5.31 18.91
N LEU A 156 1.76 -6.11 17.85
CA LEU A 156 0.81 -7.21 17.69
C LEU A 156 0.96 -8.27 18.79
N ILE A 157 2.16 -8.66 19.15
CA ILE A 157 2.40 -9.61 20.26
C ILE A 157 1.96 -8.99 21.60
N GLY A 158 2.35 -7.73 21.84
CA GLY A 158 1.96 -7.00 23.06
C GLY A 158 0.44 -6.85 23.19
N SER A 159 -0.26 -6.54 22.08
CA SER A 159 -1.72 -6.43 22.07
C SER A 159 -2.42 -7.76 22.36
N GLN A 160 -1.91 -8.88 21.82
CA GLN A 160 -2.46 -10.20 22.11
C GLN A 160 -2.29 -10.59 23.60
N LEU A 161 -1.14 -10.27 24.19
CA LEU A 161 -0.92 -10.48 25.62
C LEU A 161 -1.86 -9.63 26.48
N LEU A 162 -2.04 -8.35 26.13
CA LEU A 162 -2.96 -7.46 26.81
C LEU A 162 -4.41 -7.96 26.70
N ASN A 163 -4.85 -8.33 25.52
CA ASN A 163 -6.18 -8.88 25.29
C ASN A 163 -6.41 -10.15 26.11
N LEU A 164 -5.42 -11.06 26.17
CA LEU A 164 -5.51 -12.26 26.99
C LEU A 164 -5.71 -11.92 28.48
N VAL A 165 -5.00 -10.92 28.99
CA VAL A 165 -5.15 -10.45 30.38
C VAL A 165 -6.54 -9.85 30.59
N VAL A 166 -7.00 -8.96 29.69
CA VAL A 166 -8.34 -8.34 29.79
C VAL A 166 -9.44 -9.39 29.80
N ILE A 167 -9.37 -10.38 28.90
CA ILE A 167 -10.34 -11.49 28.82
C ILE A 167 -10.28 -12.33 30.10
N SER A 168 -9.07 -12.69 30.60
CA SER A 168 -8.89 -13.51 31.78
C SER A 168 -9.47 -12.89 33.06
N PHE A 169 -9.52 -11.56 33.13
CA PHE A 169 -10.11 -10.83 34.27
C PHE A 169 -11.57 -10.41 34.04
N GLY A 170 -12.21 -10.87 32.94
CA GLY A 170 -13.59 -10.49 32.61
C GLY A 170 -13.76 -9.02 32.20
N GLY A 171 -12.66 -8.32 31.86
CA GLY A 171 -12.70 -6.91 31.50
C GLY A 171 -13.46 -6.64 30.22
N GLU A 172 -13.45 -7.60 29.30
CA GLU A 172 -14.21 -7.52 28.04
C GLU A 172 -15.72 -7.50 28.31
N GLU A 173 -16.21 -8.45 29.14
CA GLU A 173 -17.64 -8.53 29.54
C GLU A 173 -18.07 -7.25 30.23
N TYR A 174 -17.25 -6.76 31.17
CA TYR A 174 -17.54 -5.53 31.91
C TYR A 174 -17.69 -4.30 30.98
N ILE A 175 -16.78 -4.14 30.02
CA ILE A 175 -16.84 -3.04 29.05
C ILE A 175 -18.05 -3.21 28.12
N GLN A 176 -18.32 -4.43 27.66
CA GLN A 176 -19.47 -4.70 26.81
C GLN A 176 -20.80 -4.46 27.53
N ASP A 177 -20.95 -4.90 28.79
CA ASP A 177 -22.14 -4.68 29.61
C ASP A 177 -22.34 -3.18 29.86
N PHE A 178 -21.27 -2.43 30.14
CA PHE A 178 -21.33 -0.98 30.26
C PHE A 178 -21.82 -0.33 28.98
N LEU A 179 -21.28 -0.73 27.81
CA LEU A 179 -21.71 -0.17 26.52
C LEU A 179 -23.16 -0.57 26.18
N ARG A 180 -23.59 -1.79 26.52
CA ARG A 180 -24.95 -2.27 26.32
C ARG A 180 -25.97 -1.66 27.27
N SER A 181 -25.51 -1.01 28.35
CA SER A 181 -26.41 -0.30 29.28
C SER A 181 -27.05 0.96 28.67
N PHE A 182 -26.56 1.41 27.52
CA PHE A 182 -27.18 2.50 26.77
C PHE A 182 -28.28 1.96 25.86
N ASP A 183 -29.49 2.48 25.98
CA ASP A 183 -30.67 2.05 25.20
C ASP A 183 -30.58 2.36 23.70
N GLN A 184 -29.72 3.30 23.32
CA GLN A 184 -29.62 3.79 21.96
C GLN A 184 -28.29 3.39 21.33
N GLU A 185 -28.33 2.62 20.24
CA GLU A 185 -27.17 2.18 19.47
C GLU A 185 -26.30 3.38 19.01
N TRP A 186 -26.94 4.46 18.57
CA TRP A 186 -26.23 5.69 18.18
C TRP A 186 -25.45 6.34 19.32
N ALA A 187 -25.95 6.28 20.55
CA ALA A 187 -25.24 6.80 21.71
C ALA A 187 -23.97 5.98 21.99
N VAL A 188 -24.06 4.66 21.91
CA VAL A 188 -22.90 3.74 22.03
C VAL A 188 -21.88 4.02 20.95
N PHE A 189 -22.32 4.12 19.71
CA PHE A 189 -21.45 4.42 18.57
C PHE A 189 -20.70 5.75 18.75
N LEU A 190 -21.42 6.83 19.09
CA LEU A 190 -20.81 8.14 19.31
C LEU A 190 -19.85 8.15 20.49
N LEU A 191 -20.19 7.44 21.58
CA LEU A 191 -19.31 7.28 22.75
C LEU A 191 -18.01 6.58 22.35
N VAL A 192 -18.10 5.45 21.64
CA VAL A 192 -16.91 4.72 21.15
C VAL A 192 -16.09 5.59 20.20
N MET A 193 -16.75 6.31 19.27
CA MET A 193 -16.06 7.24 18.35
C MET A 193 -15.31 8.33 19.11
N LEU A 194 -15.90 8.89 20.16
CA LEU A 194 -15.24 9.87 21.01
C LEU A 194 -14.03 9.31 21.74
N ILE A 195 -14.16 8.09 22.29
CA ILE A 195 -13.06 7.39 22.96
C ILE A 195 -11.92 7.13 21.98
N LEU A 196 -12.23 6.60 20.78
CA LEU A 196 -11.25 6.34 19.73
C LEU A 196 -10.55 7.63 19.26
N PHE A 197 -11.30 8.73 19.15
CA PHE A 197 -10.75 10.03 18.80
C PHE A 197 -9.73 10.51 19.84
N VAL A 198 -10.07 10.42 21.13
CA VAL A 198 -9.16 10.81 22.23
C VAL A 198 -7.96 9.89 22.30
N LEU A 199 -8.16 8.57 22.19
CA LEU A 199 -7.06 7.60 22.17
C LEU A 199 -6.11 7.83 20.98
N GLY A 200 -6.63 8.22 19.82
CA GLY A 200 -5.84 8.50 18.62
C GLY A 200 -4.86 9.67 18.75
N PHE A 201 -4.95 10.47 19.82
CA PHE A 201 -3.91 11.46 20.13
C PHE A 201 -2.69 10.86 20.84
N VAL A 202 -2.85 9.69 21.47
CA VAL A 202 -1.82 9.07 22.31
C VAL A 202 -1.31 7.75 21.72
N LEU A 203 -2.22 6.98 21.15
CA LEU A 203 -1.95 5.66 20.56
C LEU A 203 -1.84 5.77 19.04
N ASP A 204 -0.96 4.96 18.44
CA ASP A 204 -0.94 4.77 17.00
C ASP A 204 -2.20 3.99 16.54
N PHE A 205 -2.58 4.18 15.27
CA PHE A 205 -3.75 3.50 14.70
C PHE A 205 -3.63 1.97 14.77
N LEU A 206 -2.42 1.41 14.65
CA LEU A 206 -2.19 -0.03 14.79
C LEU A 206 -2.50 -0.53 16.21
N GLU A 207 -2.11 0.23 17.23
CA GLU A 207 -2.42 -0.09 18.62
C GLU A 207 -3.93 -0.07 18.87
N ILE A 208 -4.63 0.94 18.34
CA ILE A 208 -6.09 1.02 18.46
C ILE A 208 -6.77 -0.17 17.77
N ILE A 209 -6.36 -0.52 16.55
CA ILE A 209 -6.93 -1.64 15.80
C ILE A 209 -6.69 -2.97 16.51
N TYR A 210 -5.53 -3.19 17.09
CA TYR A 210 -5.20 -4.48 17.70
C TYR A 210 -5.59 -4.59 19.17
N ILE A 211 -5.79 -3.50 19.89
CA ILE A 211 -6.13 -3.50 21.31
C ILE A 211 -7.60 -3.12 21.53
N VAL A 212 -8.00 -1.96 21.03
CA VAL A 212 -9.31 -1.37 21.38
C VAL A 212 -10.44 -1.99 20.58
N ILE A 213 -10.24 -2.15 19.26
CA ILE A 213 -11.31 -2.69 18.38
C ILE A 213 -11.74 -4.11 18.78
N PRO A 214 -10.87 -5.07 19.15
CA PRO A 214 -11.33 -6.37 19.65
C PRO A 214 -12.24 -6.28 20.88
N ILE A 215 -12.01 -5.33 21.76
CA ILE A 215 -12.79 -5.17 23.00
C ILE A 215 -14.17 -4.56 22.71
N VAL A 216 -14.22 -3.48 21.92
CA VAL A 216 -15.49 -2.76 21.66
C VAL A 216 -16.24 -3.31 20.44
N GLY A 217 -15.55 -4.03 19.56
CA GLY A 217 -16.06 -4.54 18.28
C GLY A 217 -17.33 -5.38 18.41
N PRO A 218 -17.43 -6.35 19.33
CA PRO A 218 -18.64 -7.16 19.51
C PRO A 218 -19.90 -6.34 19.78
N VAL A 219 -19.78 -5.15 20.34
CA VAL A 219 -20.91 -4.26 20.60
C VAL A 219 -21.25 -3.42 19.38
N ILE A 220 -20.24 -2.76 18.78
CA ILE A 220 -20.48 -1.82 17.68
C ILE A 220 -20.78 -2.50 16.35
N TYR A 221 -20.31 -3.75 16.14
CA TYR A 221 -20.61 -4.54 14.94
C TYR A 221 -21.79 -5.50 15.13
N GLY A 222 -22.25 -5.70 16.34
CA GLY A 222 -23.40 -6.56 16.66
C GLY A 222 -24.76 -5.88 16.60
N GLY A 223 -24.80 -4.57 16.34
CA GLY A 223 -26.03 -3.77 16.24
C GLY A 223 -26.70 -3.84 14.86
N GLU A 224 -27.63 -2.92 14.62
CA GLU A 224 -28.37 -2.77 13.36
C GLU A 224 -27.60 -1.99 12.29
N MET A 225 -26.53 -1.27 12.68
CA MET A 225 -25.72 -0.48 11.74
C MET A 225 -24.92 -1.37 10.79
N ASP A 226 -24.79 -0.95 9.52
CA ASP A 226 -23.96 -1.66 8.54
C ASP A 226 -22.50 -1.71 9.00
N PRO A 227 -21.91 -2.91 9.22
CA PRO A 227 -20.54 -3.06 9.67
C PRO A 227 -19.51 -2.38 8.75
N LYS A 228 -19.78 -2.30 7.44
CA LYS A 228 -18.91 -1.62 6.49
C LYS A 228 -18.91 -0.12 6.75
N TRP A 229 -20.09 0.45 6.98
CA TRP A 229 -20.23 1.87 7.30
C TRP A 229 -19.53 2.19 8.62
N VAL A 230 -19.75 1.40 9.68
CA VAL A 230 -19.08 1.54 10.99
C VAL A 230 -17.56 1.52 10.82
N THR A 231 -17.04 0.56 10.07
CA THR A 231 -15.59 0.44 9.80
C THR A 231 -15.02 1.68 9.10
N ILE A 232 -15.73 2.18 8.10
CA ILE A 232 -15.31 3.39 7.38
C ILE A 232 -15.31 4.61 8.31
N MET A 233 -16.34 4.75 9.13
CA MET A 233 -16.43 5.86 10.10
C MET A 233 -15.30 5.81 11.13
N ILE A 234 -14.96 4.62 11.63
CA ILE A 234 -13.81 4.42 12.52
C ILE A 234 -12.50 4.82 11.81
N ALA A 235 -12.30 4.39 10.57
CA ALA A 235 -11.10 4.73 9.80
C ALA A 235 -10.97 6.24 9.58
N VAL A 236 -12.06 6.93 9.24
CA VAL A 236 -12.09 8.41 9.10
C VAL A 236 -11.81 9.11 10.43
N ASN A 237 -12.38 8.60 11.52
CA ASN A 237 -12.16 9.13 12.86
C ASN A 237 -10.68 9.02 13.29
N LEU A 238 -10.08 7.86 13.13
CA LEU A 238 -8.66 7.64 13.42
C LEU A 238 -7.76 8.53 12.54
N GLN A 239 -8.09 8.70 11.26
CA GLN A 239 -7.36 9.61 10.39
C GLN A 239 -7.45 11.05 10.88
N THR A 240 -8.62 11.48 11.37
CA THR A 240 -8.83 12.83 11.89
C THR A 240 -7.99 13.08 13.14
N SER A 241 -7.98 12.17 14.11
CA SER A 241 -7.15 12.28 15.32
C SER A 241 -5.66 12.24 15.01
N PHE A 242 -5.25 11.40 14.05
CA PHE A 242 -3.85 11.25 13.61
C PHE A 242 -3.29 12.51 12.94
N LEU A 243 -4.14 13.31 12.29
CA LEU A 243 -3.78 14.58 11.64
C LEU A 243 -3.89 15.80 12.56
N THR A 244 -4.54 15.67 13.72
CA THR A 244 -4.86 16.80 14.60
C THR A 244 -3.82 16.96 15.73
N PRO A 245 -3.29 18.19 15.97
CA PRO A 245 -2.49 18.43 17.17
C PRO A 245 -3.25 18.06 18.46
N PRO A 246 -2.58 17.61 19.54
CA PRO A 246 -1.18 17.86 19.85
C PRO A 246 -0.17 16.82 19.33
N PHE A 247 -0.61 15.63 18.96
CA PHE A 247 0.32 14.57 18.60
C PHE A 247 0.51 14.34 17.11
N GLY A 248 -0.42 14.67 16.24
CA GLY A 248 -0.33 14.67 14.79
C GLY A 248 0.80 13.82 14.20
N PHE A 249 0.85 12.50 14.47
CA PHE A 249 1.95 11.64 14.06
C PHE A 249 2.29 11.78 12.57
N ALA A 250 1.27 11.96 11.73
CA ALA A 250 1.46 12.20 10.30
C ALA A 250 2.26 13.48 10.02
N LEU A 251 2.11 14.52 10.84
CA LEU A 251 2.84 15.78 10.70
C LEU A 251 4.32 15.63 11.04
N PHE A 252 4.66 14.76 11.99
CA PHE A 252 6.06 14.45 12.30
C PHE A 252 6.76 13.72 11.16
N TYR A 253 6.08 12.77 10.52
CA TYR A 253 6.61 12.07 9.34
C TYR A 253 6.80 13.00 8.12
N LEU A 254 5.96 14.03 7.98
CA LEU A 254 6.08 15.01 6.90
C LEU A 254 7.18 16.04 7.13
N ARG A 255 7.56 16.26 8.38
CA ARG A 255 8.59 17.25 8.75
C ARG A 255 10.01 16.71 8.63
N GLY A 256 10.18 15.37 8.47
CA GLY A 256 11.34 14.55 8.09
C GLY A 256 12.69 14.95 8.56
#